data_e1eb09657b2a80401de2b9b899b61c16
#
_entry.id   e1eb09657b2a80401de2b9b899b61c16
#
_cell.length_a   1.000
_cell.length_b   1.000
_cell.length_c   1.000
_cell.angle_alpha   90.00
_cell.angle_beta   90.00
_cell.angle_gamma   90.00
#
_symmetry.space_group_name_H-M   'P 1'
#
loop_
_entity.id
_entity.type
_entity.pdbx_description
1 polymer ?
#
loop_
_entity_poly.entity_id
_entity_poly.type
_entity_poly.pdbx_seq_one_letter_code
_entity_poly.pdbx_strand_id
1 'polypeptide(L)'
;MCIRDSVILLPEIPFSLENVVECIKARKAAGQREILVVVSEGARLADELVLLDEKTQGEVRLGGIGKVIAKKLEEATGIETRSCVLGHIQRGGSPCSYDRILGTRFGSYAVELVEKRQFSCMVALRGTQMTAVPIEEAVKTLKLVDPDCQLVRTARDLGVCFGD
;
A
#
# COMPACT_ATOMS: atom_id res chain seq x y z
N MET A 1 -6.37 -4.73 4.75
CA MET A 1 -7.25 -5.46 3.83
C MET A 1 -8.66 -5.38 4.38
N CYS A 2 -9.57 -4.79 3.64
CA CYS A 2 -10.97 -4.65 4.05
C CYS A 2 -11.78 -5.78 3.39
N ILE A 3 -12.68 -6.43 4.13
CA ILE A 3 -13.59 -7.48 3.58
C ILE A 3 -14.46 -6.96 2.42
N ARG A 4 -14.53 -5.65 2.23
CA ARG A 4 -15.28 -4.99 1.16
C ARG A 4 -14.46 -4.66 -0.08
N ASP A 5 -13.15 -4.86 -0.06
CA ASP A 5 -12.31 -4.60 -1.21
C ASP A 5 -12.70 -5.57 -2.33
N SER A 6 -13.00 -5.03 -3.50
CA SER A 6 -13.38 -5.84 -4.66
C SER A 6 -12.18 -6.14 -5.54
N VAL A 7 -11.26 -5.18 -5.65
CA VAL A 7 -10.03 -5.27 -6.42
C VAL A 7 -8.90 -4.67 -5.60
N ILE A 8 -7.74 -5.32 -5.60
CA ILE A 8 -6.51 -4.81 -4.96
C ILE A 8 -5.38 -4.88 -5.99
N LEU A 9 -4.80 -3.72 -6.32
CA LEU A 9 -3.71 -3.60 -7.28
C LEU A 9 -2.41 -3.28 -6.55
N LEU A 10 -1.46 -4.21 -6.63
CA LEU A 10 -0.15 -4.16 -5.97
C LEU A 10 0.97 -4.06 -7.01
N PRO A 11 2.10 -3.41 -6.68
CA PRO A 11 3.25 -3.34 -7.58
C PRO A 11 3.90 -4.70 -7.84
N GLU A 12 3.76 -5.65 -6.89
CA GLU A 12 4.34 -6.98 -6.95
C GLU A 12 3.50 -7.98 -7.77
N ILE A 13 2.25 -7.62 -8.10
CA ILE A 13 1.34 -8.42 -8.93
C ILE A 13 1.01 -7.59 -10.17
N PRO A 14 1.67 -7.84 -11.32
CA PRO A 14 1.33 -7.18 -12.57
C PRO A 14 -0.13 -7.42 -12.93
N PHE A 15 -0.85 -6.38 -13.30
CA PHE A 15 -2.27 -6.47 -13.63
C PHE A 15 -2.56 -5.95 -15.03
N SER A 16 -3.60 -6.48 -15.68
CA SER A 16 -4.18 -5.91 -16.89
C SER A 16 -5.45 -5.13 -16.57
N LEU A 17 -5.67 -4.04 -17.31
CA LEU A 17 -6.89 -3.25 -17.14
C LEU A 17 -8.12 -4.04 -17.55
N GLU A 18 -8.00 -4.88 -18.57
CA GLU A 18 -9.06 -5.75 -19.08
C GLU A 18 -9.58 -6.68 -18.00
N ASN A 19 -8.67 -7.38 -17.29
CA ASN A 19 -9.04 -8.30 -16.22
C ASN A 19 -9.76 -7.57 -15.07
N VAL A 20 -9.28 -6.37 -14.74
CA VAL A 20 -9.94 -5.53 -13.72
C VAL A 20 -11.34 -5.12 -14.17
N VAL A 21 -11.51 -4.71 -15.43
CA VAL A 21 -12.81 -4.34 -16.01
C VAL A 21 -13.77 -5.53 -16.02
N GLU A 22 -13.31 -6.72 -16.42
CA GLU A 22 -14.12 -7.94 -16.39
C GLU A 22 -14.59 -8.28 -14.98
N CYS A 23 -13.68 -8.19 -14.00
CA CYS A 23 -14.02 -8.38 -12.60
C CYS A 23 -15.08 -7.39 -12.11
N ILE A 24 -14.96 -6.10 -12.47
CA ILE A 24 -15.93 -5.07 -12.11
C ILE A 24 -17.30 -5.36 -12.75
N LYS A 25 -17.33 -5.73 -14.04
CA LYS A 25 -18.56 -6.06 -14.76
C LYS A 25 -19.25 -7.29 -14.16
N ALA A 26 -18.49 -8.33 -13.84
CA ALA A 26 -19.02 -9.54 -13.20
C ALA A 26 -19.67 -9.24 -11.83
N ARG A 27 -19.01 -8.42 -11.01
CA ARG A 27 -19.55 -8.01 -9.71
C ARG A 27 -20.81 -7.15 -9.85
N LYS A 28 -20.83 -6.26 -10.84
CA LYS A 28 -22.00 -5.43 -11.14
C LYS A 28 -23.19 -6.29 -11.57
N ALA A 29 -22.94 -7.28 -12.44
CA ALA A 29 -23.95 -8.25 -12.87
C ALA A 29 -24.47 -9.12 -11.71
N ALA A 30 -23.63 -9.42 -10.72
CA ALA A 30 -24.00 -10.10 -9.48
C ALA A 30 -24.79 -9.19 -8.48
N GLY A 31 -25.08 -7.95 -8.85
CA GLY A 31 -25.90 -7.05 -8.04
C GLY A 31 -25.13 -6.24 -7.01
N GLN A 32 -23.80 -6.23 -7.04
CA GLN A 32 -23.02 -5.37 -6.16
C GLN A 32 -23.22 -3.89 -6.54
N ARG A 33 -23.67 -3.09 -5.57
CA ARG A 33 -23.93 -1.66 -5.79
C ARG A 33 -22.65 -0.83 -5.77
N GLU A 34 -21.75 -1.16 -4.85
CA GLU A 34 -20.49 -0.46 -4.63
C GLU A 34 -19.33 -1.42 -4.93
N ILE A 35 -18.38 -0.95 -5.72
CA ILE A 35 -17.16 -1.69 -6.05
C ILE A 35 -15.99 -0.84 -5.59
N LEU A 36 -15.18 -1.38 -4.70
CA LEU A 36 -14.02 -0.71 -4.14
C LEU A 36 -12.74 -1.25 -4.77
N VAL A 37 -12.01 -0.37 -5.44
CA VAL A 37 -10.70 -0.67 -6.02
C VAL A 37 -9.63 0.01 -5.19
N VAL A 38 -8.77 -0.79 -4.56
CA VAL A 38 -7.62 -0.30 -3.79
C VAL A 38 -6.38 -0.39 -4.65
N VAL A 39 -5.73 0.76 -4.86
CA VAL A 39 -4.54 0.86 -5.72
C VAL A 39 -3.36 1.31 -4.89
N SER A 40 -2.30 0.52 -4.87
CA SER A 40 -1.01 0.94 -4.33
C SER A 40 -0.36 1.96 -5.26
N GLU A 41 0.28 2.98 -4.70
CA GLU A 41 0.92 4.04 -5.48
C GLU A 41 2.02 3.53 -6.43
N GLY A 42 2.65 2.41 -6.09
CA GLY A 42 3.63 1.73 -6.94
C GLY A 42 3.05 0.72 -7.94
N ALA A 43 1.72 0.54 -7.97
CA ALA A 43 1.09 -0.42 -8.88
C ALA A 43 1.37 -0.07 -10.34
N ARG A 44 1.58 -1.08 -11.19
CA ARG A 44 1.97 -0.93 -12.59
C ARG A 44 1.00 -1.68 -13.49
N LEU A 45 0.52 -1.01 -14.54
CA LEU A 45 -0.12 -1.71 -15.64
C LEU A 45 0.91 -2.57 -16.38
N ALA A 46 0.51 -3.76 -16.80
CA ALA A 46 1.39 -4.70 -17.50
C ALA A 46 1.97 -4.08 -18.80
N ASP A 47 1.22 -3.20 -19.44
CA ASP A 47 1.57 -2.61 -20.76
C ASP A 47 2.08 -1.16 -20.70
N GLU A 48 2.09 -0.50 -19.54
CA GLU A 48 2.56 0.88 -19.42
C GLU A 48 3.61 1.04 -18.33
N LEU A 49 4.78 1.55 -18.69
CA LEU A 49 5.73 2.13 -17.76
C LEU A 49 5.03 3.26 -16.97
N VAL A 50 5.12 3.18 -15.65
CA VAL A 50 4.59 4.15 -14.68
C VAL A 50 4.53 5.55 -15.26
N LEU A 51 3.33 6.12 -15.28
CA LEU A 51 3.18 7.55 -15.47
C LEU A 51 3.81 8.26 -14.27
N LEU A 52 5.04 8.67 -14.46
CA LEU A 52 5.72 9.59 -13.58
C LEU A 52 5.02 10.93 -13.76
N ASP A 53 4.43 11.45 -12.71
CA ASP A 53 3.85 12.78 -12.73
C ASP A 53 4.95 13.79 -13.08
N GLU A 54 4.65 14.73 -13.99
CA GLU A 54 5.62 15.59 -14.65
C GLU A 54 6.52 16.32 -13.65
N LYS A 55 7.80 16.20 -13.92
CA LYS A 55 8.92 17.05 -13.54
C LYS A 55 8.60 18.25 -12.62
N THR A 56 8.87 18.08 -11.35
CA THR A 56 9.29 19.20 -10.54
C THR A 56 10.64 18.84 -9.92
N GLN A 57 11.71 19.40 -10.47
CA GLN A 57 13.08 19.41 -9.93
C GLN A 57 13.63 18.06 -9.40
N GLY A 58 13.85 17.09 -10.28
CA GLY A 58 14.84 16.01 -10.05
C GLY A 58 14.41 14.87 -9.12
N GLU A 59 13.28 14.94 -8.44
CA GLU A 59 12.74 13.83 -7.65
C GLU A 59 11.58 13.16 -8.38
N VAL A 60 11.71 11.85 -8.59
CA VAL A 60 10.64 10.99 -9.12
C VAL A 60 9.56 10.88 -8.03
N ARG A 61 8.52 11.69 -8.12
CA ARG A 61 7.34 11.52 -7.26
C ARG A 61 6.43 10.47 -7.87
N LEU A 62 6.33 9.35 -7.20
CA LEU A 62 5.24 8.41 -7.43
C LEU A 62 3.95 9.09 -6.98
N GLY A 63 3.00 9.29 -7.89
CA GLY A 63 1.73 9.92 -7.55
C GLY A 63 0.73 9.88 -8.71
N GLY A 64 -0.56 9.84 -8.37
CA GLY A 64 -1.62 9.98 -9.35
C GLY A 64 -2.13 8.70 -9.99
N ILE A 65 -1.51 7.52 -9.77
CA ILE A 65 -1.99 6.25 -10.34
C ILE A 65 -3.47 6.00 -10.05
N GLY A 66 -3.95 6.31 -8.86
CA GLY A 66 -5.37 6.16 -8.51
C GLY A 66 -6.30 6.99 -9.40
N LYS A 67 -5.91 8.21 -9.77
CA LYS A 67 -6.70 9.05 -10.70
C LYS A 67 -6.68 8.49 -12.12
N VAL A 68 -5.51 8.01 -12.57
CA VAL A 68 -5.35 7.41 -13.90
C VAL A 68 -6.21 6.16 -14.02
N ILE A 69 -6.13 5.25 -13.04
CA ILE A 69 -6.94 4.05 -13.01
C ILE A 69 -8.44 4.39 -12.94
N ALA A 70 -8.84 5.34 -12.10
CA ALA A 70 -10.23 5.77 -12.02
C ALA A 70 -10.78 6.23 -13.39
N LYS A 71 -10.03 7.07 -14.09
CA LYS A 71 -10.40 7.55 -15.43
C LYS A 71 -10.50 6.41 -16.44
N LYS A 72 -9.50 5.53 -16.51
CA LYS A 72 -9.49 4.37 -17.42
C LYS A 72 -10.65 3.41 -17.13
N LEU A 73 -10.96 3.18 -15.86
CA LEU A 73 -12.09 2.32 -15.45
C LEU A 73 -13.44 2.96 -15.82
N GLU A 74 -13.59 4.25 -15.63
CA GLU A 74 -14.80 4.98 -16.04
C GLU A 74 -15.04 4.93 -17.56
N GLU A 75 -13.97 5.16 -18.34
CA GLU A 75 -14.00 5.07 -19.80
C GLU A 75 -14.34 3.66 -20.29
N ALA A 76 -13.81 2.61 -19.66
CA ALA A 76 -14.00 1.22 -20.08
C ALA A 76 -15.30 0.58 -19.60
N THR A 77 -15.86 1.07 -18.49
CA THR A 77 -17.08 0.49 -17.88
C THR A 77 -18.32 1.34 -18.03
N GLY A 78 -18.16 2.65 -18.29
CA GLY A 78 -19.26 3.63 -18.25
C GLY A 78 -19.82 3.89 -16.84
N ILE A 79 -19.13 3.42 -15.80
CA ILE A 79 -19.54 3.59 -14.39
C ILE A 79 -18.82 4.79 -13.82
N GLU A 80 -19.57 5.77 -13.27
CA GLU A 80 -18.98 6.90 -12.55
C GLU A 80 -17.99 6.40 -11.49
N THR A 81 -16.76 6.86 -11.58
CA THR A 81 -15.67 6.41 -10.71
C THR A 81 -15.04 7.61 -10.01
N ARG A 82 -14.93 7.54 -8.69
CA ARG A 82 -14.33 8.57 -7.86
C ARG A 82 -13.06 8.05 -7.21
N SER A 83 -11.98 8.83 -7.26
CA SER A 83 -10.73 8.48 -6.60
C SER A 83 -10.52 9.30 -5.33
N CYS A 84 -10.00 8.64 -4.29
CA CYS A 84 -9.58 9.29 -3.06
C CYS A 84 -8.14 8.87 -2.75
N VAL A 85 -7.24 9.84 -2.62
CA VAL A 85 -5.87 9.59 -2.20
C VAL A 85 -5.81 9.72 -0.68
N LEU A 86 -5.60 8.61 0.02
CA LEU A 86 -5.64 8.56 1.48
C LEU A 86 -4.48 9.36 2.11
N GLY A 87 -3.27 9.26 1.55
CA GLY A 87 -2.13 10.05 1.99
C GLY A 87 -1.97 10.11 3.51
N HIS A 88 -1.93 11.31 4.06
CA HIS A 88 -1.79 11.55 5.49
C HIS A 88 -2.99 11.09 6.33
N ILE A 89 -4.15 10.86 5.74
CA ILE A 89 -5.33 10.31 6.44
C ILE A 89 -5.00 8.97 7.09
N GLN A 90 -4.16 8.14 6.44
CA GLN A 90 -3.72 6.85 7.00
C GLN A 90 -2.87 6.99 8.26
N ARG A 91 -2.30 8.16 8.51
CA ARG A 91 -1.47 8.47 9.68
C ARG A 91 -2.20 9.37 10.68
N GLY A 92 -3.47 9.67 10.42
CA GLY A 92 -4.30 10.48 11.28
C GLY A 92 -4.94 9.70 12.42
N GLY A 93 -5.64 10.43 13.28
CA GLY A 93 -6.34 9.89 14.43
C GLY A 93 -5.58 10.03 15.75
N SER A 94 -6.30 9.85 16.85
CA SER A 94 -5.70 9.89 18.19
C SER A 94 -4.97 8.58 18.48
N PRO A 95 -3.77 8.63 19.10
CA PRO A 95 -3.03 7.43 19.46
C PRO A 95 -3.79 6.62 20.52
N CYS A 96 -3.86 5.31 20.33
CA CYS A 96 -4.37 4.38 21.34
C CYS A 96 -3.31 4.13 22.43
N SER A 97 -3.70 3.38 23.49
CA SER A 97 -2.78 3.06 24.58
C SER A 97 -1.53 2.32 24.11
N TYR A 98 -1.67 1.43 23.13
CA TYR A 98 -0.54 0.71 22.55
C TYR A 98 0.45 1.65 21.85
N ASP A 99 -0.05 2.60 21.04
CA ASP A 99 0.79 3.59 20.35
C ASP A 99 1.59 4.44 21.34
N ARG A 100 0.95 4.84 22.44
CA ARG A 100 1.59 5.65 23.50
C ARG A 100 2.71 4.87 24.20
N ILE A 101 2.43 3.61 24.59
CA ILE A 101 3.43 2.74 25.23
C ILE A 101 4.58 2.47 24.27
N LEU A 102 4.27 2.18 23.00
CA LEU A 102 5.27 1.92 21.99
C LEU A 102 6.16 3.15 21.75
N GLY A 103 5.57 4.34 21.60
CA GLY A 103 6.31 5.58 21.46
C GLY A 103 7.23 5.87 22.65
N THR A 104 6.75 5.64 23.87
CA THR A 104 7.56 5.79 25.10
C THR A 104 8.75 4.82 25.09
N ARG A 105 8.53 3.56 24.72
CA ARG A 105 9.58 2.56 24.63
C ARG A 105 10.63 2.90 23.59
N PHE A 106 10.20 3.35 22.39
CA PHE A 106 11.12 3.80 21.35
C PHE A 106 11.98 4.97 21.84
N GLY A 107 11.37 5.98 22.47
CA GLY A 107 12.08 7.14 23.01
C GLY A 107 13.08 6.77 24.09
N SER A 108 12.67 5.95 25.08
CA SER A 108 13.56 5.49 26.15
C SER A 108 14.76 4.73 25.61
N TYR A 109 14.53 3.79 24.71
CA TYR A 109 15.62 3.00 24.12
C TYR A 109 16.55 3.85 23.24
N ALA A 110 16.02 4.85 22.53
CA ALA A 110 16.84 5.79 21.78
C ALA A 110 17.82 6.56 22.69
N VAL A 111 17.36 7.01 23.87
CA VAL A 111 18.22 7.67 24.87
C VAL A 111 19.32 6.71 25.37
N GLU A 112 18.99 5.45 25.66
CA GLU A 112 20.01 4.44 26.04
C GLU A 112 21.08 4.28 24.96
N LEU A 113 20.70 4.29 23.68
CA LEU A 113 21.68 4.19 22.58
C LEU A 113 22.60 5.40 22.53
N VAL A 114 22.07 6.60 22.78
CA VAL A 114 22.87 7.83 22.86
C VAL A 114 23.85 7.76 24.04
N GLU A 115 23.40 7.33 25.22
CA GLU A 115 24.25 7.14 26.41
C GLU A 115 25.38 6.15 26.14
N LYS A 116 25.08 5.05 25.41
CA LYS A 116 26.06 4.05 24.99
C LYS A 116 26.90 4.48 23.78
N ARG A 117 26.70 5.69 23.27
CA ARG A 117 27.34 6.23 22.06
C ARG A 117 27.18 5.35 20.82
N GLN A 118 26.03 4.66 20.72
CA GLN A 118 25.67 3.86 19.58
C GLN A 118 24.86 4.70 18.60
N PHE A 119 25.53 5.23 17.59
CA PHE A 119 24.95 6.09 16.56
C PHE A 119 24.77 5.31 15.24
N SER A 120 24.17 5.97 14.24
CA SER A 120 23.90 5.40 12.91
C SER A 120 23.06 4.11 12.95
N CYS A 121 22.16 4.03 13.92
CA CYS A 121 21.23 2.91 14.07
C CYS A 121 19.79 3.40 14.21
N MET A 122 18.86 2.55 13.83
CA MET A 122 17.42 2.73 13.99
C MET A 122 16.95 1.87 15.17
N VAL A 123 16.15 2.47 16.07
CA VAL A 123 15.44 1.70 17.08
C VAL A 123 14.35 0.87 16.43
N ALA A 124 14.29 -0.40 16.70
CA ALA A 124 13.32 -1.33 16.12
C ALA A 124 12.69 -2.22 17.20
N LEU A 125 11.49 -2.71 16.92
CA LEU A 125 10.79 -3.71 17.74
C LEU A 125 10.89 -5.08 17.06
N ARG A 126 11.50 -6.05 17.73
CA ARG A 126 11.51 -7.45 17.28
C ARG A 126 10.75 -8.31 18.31
N GLY A 127 9.61 -8.82 17.91
CA GLY A 127 8.68 -9.46 18.85
C GLY A 127 8.24 -8.47 19.93
N THR A 128 8.65 -8.69 21.16
CA THR A 128 8.35 -7.81 22.31
C THR A 128 9.57 -6.98 22.77
N GLN A 129 10.73 -7.13 22.13
CA GLN A 129 11.97 -6.51 22.57
C GLN A 129 12.39 -5.35 21.67
N MET A 130 12.87 -4.27 22.31
CA MET A 130 13.52 -3.17 21.59
C MET A 130 14.94 -3.61 21.18
N THR A 131 15.34 -3.24 19.98
CA THR A 131 16.67 -3.55 19.44
C THR A 131 17.17 -2.38 18.59
N ALA A 132 18.48 -2.34 18.37
CA ALA A 132 19.11 -1.41 17.44
C ALA A 132 19.42 -2.16 16.14
N VAL A 133 19.13 -1.51 15.01
CA VAL A 133 19.44 -2.02 13.67
C VAL A 133 20.27 -0.94 12.95
N PRO A 134 21.43 -1.27 12.37
CA PRO A 134 22.18 -0.32 11.56
C PRO A 134 21.30 0.29 10.47
N ILE A 135 21.38 1.61 10.24
CA ILE A 135 20.54 2.30 9.25
C ILE A 135 20.77 1.71 7.86
N GLU A 136 22.01 1.36 7.52
CA GLU A 136 22.36 0.73 6.24
C GLU A 136 21.60 -0.59 6.02
N GLU A 137 21.47 -1.42 7.05
CA GLU A 137 20.68 -2.65 6.98
C GLU A 137 19.18 -2.37 6.86
N ALA A 138 18.70 -1.37 7.59
CA ALA A 138 17.27 -1.01 7.60
C ALA A 138 16.77 -0.53 6.23
N VAL A 139 17.64 0.14 5.44
CA VAL A 139 17.28 0.70 4.12
C VAL A 139 17.75 -0.15 2.94
N LYS A 140 18.56 -1.20 3.19
CA LYS A 140 19.18 -2.02 2.15
C LYS A 140 18.16 -2.74 1.25
N THR A 141 17.04 -3.16 1.82
CA THR A 141 16.04 -3.96 1.11
C THR A 141 14.64 -3.41 1.36
N LEU A 142 13.93 -3.11 0.29
CA LEU A 142 12.51 -2.78 0.38
C LEU A 142 11.72 -4.02 0.83
N LYS A 143 10.83 -3.82 1.78
CA LYS A 143 9.89 -4.87 2.20
C LYS A 143 8.75 -4.92 1.18
N LEU A 144 8.81 -5.90 0.31
CA LEU A 144 7.78 -6.16 -0.70
C LEU A 144 6.71 -7.11 -0.15
N VAL A 145 5.55 -7.11 -0.80
CA VAL A 145 4.49 -8.09 -0.57
C VAL A 145 4.84 -9.34 -1.36
N ASP A 146 4.96 -10.48 -0.68
CA ASP A 146 5.09 -11.77 -1.35
C ASP A 146 3.73 -12.17 -1.96
N PRO A 147 3.63 -12.30 -3.30
CA PRO A 147 2.38 -12.68 -3.98
C PRO A 147 1.81 -14.03 -3.51
N ASP A 148 2.66 -14.91 -3.00
CA ASP A 148 2.28 -16.22 -2.50
C ASP A 148 2.06 -16.25 -0.97
N CYS A 149 2.09 -15.10 -0.31
CA CYS A 149 1.85 -15.06 1.13
C CYS A 149 0.39 -15.41 1.48
N GLN A 150 0.19 -15.86 2.71
CA GLN A 150 -1.12 -16.29 3.20
C GLN A 150 -2.19 -15.19 3.06
N LEU A 151 -1.83 -13.90 3.24
CA LEU A 151 -2.79 -12.80 3.14
C LEU A 151 -3.32 -12.62 1.72
N VAL A 152 -2.47 -12.73 0.70
CA VAL A 152 -2.87 -12.65 -0.71
C VAL A 152 -3.76 -13.84 -1.06
N ARG A 153 -3.36 -15.06 -0.67
CA ARG A 153 -4.20 -16.27 -0.87
C ARG A 153 -5.55 -16.11 -0.21
N THR A 154 -5.60 -15.70 1.05
CA THR A 154 -6.88 -15.47 1.74
C THR A 154 -7.75 -14.42 1.03
N ALA A 155 -7.16 -13.35 0.50
CA ALA A 155 -7.91 -12.37 -0.26
C ALA A 155 -8.51 -12.98 -1.55
N ARG A 156 -7.73 -13.80 -2.27
CA ARG A 156 -8.23 -14.55 -3.45
C ARG A 156 -9.34 -15.51 -3.09
N ASP A 157 -9.23 -16.26 -2.00
CA ASP A 157 -10.26 -17.18 -1.50
C ASP A 157 -11.57 -16.45 -1.17
N LEU A 158 -11.48 -15.19 -0.73
CA LEU A 158 -12.63 -14.30 -0.52
C LEU A 158 -13.15 -13.64 -1.80
N GLY A 159 -12.58 -13.99 -2.96
CA GLY A 159 -12.98 -13.49 -4.26
C GLY A 159 -12.45 -12.08 -4.59
N VAL A 160 -11.43 -11.58 -3.89
CA VAL A 160 -10.78 -10.33 -4.26
C VAL A 160 -9.97 -10.53 -5.54
N CYS A 161 -10.16 -9.65 -6.52
CA CYS A 161 -9.43 -9.66 -7.78
C CYS A 161 -8.12 -8.87 -7.64
N PHE A 162 -7.05 -9.36 -8.24
CA PHE A 162 -5.77 -8.66 -8.32
C PHE A 162 -5.45 -8.18 -9.73
N GLY A 163 -6.30 -8.49 -10.71
CA GLY A 163 -6.16 -8.07 -12.11
C GLY A 163 -5.15 -8.88 -12.93
N ASP A 164 -4.64 -9.96 -12.39
CA ASP A 164 -3.70 -10.91 -13.01
C ASP A 164 -4.40 -12.04 -13.77
#